data_d8a52b254a9413d1df933b5da91bcd6e
#
_entry.id   d8a52b254a9413d1df933b5da91bcd6e
#
_cell.length_a   1.000
_cell.length_b   1.000
_cell.length_c   1.000
_cell.angle_alpha   90.00
_cell.angle_beta   90.00
_cell.angle_gamma   90.00
#
_symmetry.space_group_name_H-M   'P 1'
#
loop_
_entity.id
_entity.type
_entity.pdbx_description
1 polymer ?
#
loop_
_entity_poly.entity_id
_entity_poly.type
_entity_poly.pdbx_seq_one_letter_code
_entity_poly.pdbx_strand_id
1 'polypeptide(L)'
;MSTKSASVINADQSPFGRWMQRLVSSTDLGMMPVIAALIAIWIVFECLNPHFLTPRNLSNLSAQIVVTGTLALAETFVILLGMIDLSIGWSSVVAAAVFSVGTVFFHWAVWPCVFLGLGASIGIGFLQGLLIARMGVPSFVVTLGGAMIAEGLVLGMLTQHGGSVPLSDNLSTAIGTLDVPAVWSWAISLILFAVYAFFTLLGHADRRKRGAGEAHTIVIAKLVFTLAVVVIGIGLLCAYRGVPALLVVFLAALFGCAFLTKSMRFGRHLYAVGGNAEAARRSGINVRFIQLAAFTIAGALVGLGGLLDAARLGVASATVGDSDIMLNAVAAAVIGGTSLFGGRGSVYGALFGALVIASVTNGMDLIGAPSSVRFGVEGVILLIAITIDTILRQRRMRSGRA
;
A
#
# COMPACT_ATOMS: atom_id res chain seq x y z
N MET A 1 -47.79 -27.67 -2.31
CA MET A 1 -47.56 -27.24 -3.69
C MET A 1 -46.73 -25.98 -3.63
N SER A 2 -45.53 -25.84 -4.09
CA SER A 2 -44.63 -26.57 -4.97
C SER A 2 -43.22 -26.19 -4.60
N THR A 3 -42.45 -27.15 -4.13
CA THR A 3 -40.97 -27.11 -4.03
C THR A 3 -40.39 -27.43 -5.40
N LYS A 4 -39.97 -26.43 -6.19
CA LYS A 4 -39.11 -26.62 -7.35
C LYS A 4 -38.58 -25.27 -7.87
N SER A 5 -37.45 -24.78 -7.35
CA SER A 5 -36.51 -23.93 -8.12
C SER A 5 -35.16 -23.79 -7.42
N ALA A 6 -34.56 -24.94 -7.14
CA ALA A 6 -33.18 -24.99 -6.71
C ALA A 6 -32.46 -26.08 -7.51
N SER A 7 -32.19 -25.84 -8.81
CA SER A 7 -31.20 -26.60 -9.58
C SER A 7 -31.19 -26.13 -11.04
N VAL A 8 -30.75 -24.92 -11.30
CA VAL A 8 -30.16 -24.59 -12.60
C VAL A 8 -28.67 -24.44 -12.36
N ILE A 9 -28.00 -25.54 -12.03
CA ILE A 9 -26.55 -25.67 -12.14
C ILE A 9 -26.33 -26.01 -13.63
N ASN A 10 -25.82 -25.02 -14.36
CA ASN A 10 -25.40 -25.17 -15.74
C ASN A 10 -24.48 -26.40 -15.90
N ALA A 11 -25.00 -27.49 -16.43
CA ALA A 11 -24.27 -28.73 -16.71
C ALA A 11 -23.32 -28.64 -17.91
N ASP A 12 -23.14 -27.46 -18.50
CA ASP A 12 -22.43 -27.28 -19.79
C ASP A 12 -21.11 -26.50 -19.69
N GLN A 13 -20.50 -26.49 -18.49
CA GLN A 13 -19.17 -25.86 -18.37
C GLN A 13 -18.05 -26.91 -18.47
N SER A 14 -17.10 -26.65 -19.39
CA SER A 14 -15.91 -27.45 -19.54
C SER A 14 -15.15 -27.60 -18.20
N PRO A 15 -14.36 -28.67 -18.00
CA PRO A 15 -13.51 -28.84 -16.80
C PRO A 15 -12.64 -27.61 -16.52
N PHE A 16 -12.19 -26.94 -17.58
CA PHE A 16 -11.45 -25.68 -17.53
C PHE A 16 -12.32 -24.52 -17.02
N GLY A 17 -13.56 -24.40 -17.47
CA GLY A 17 -14.51 -23.38 -16.98
C GLY A 17 -14.83 -23.54 -15.49
N ARG A 18 -15.01 -24.79 -15.02
CA ARG A 18 -15.21 -25.09 -13.58
C ARG A 18 -13.95 -24.83 -12.75
N TRP A 19 -12.78 -25.13 -13.29
CA TRP A 19 -11.49 -24.81 -12.67
C TRP A 19 -11.28 -23.29 -12.59
N MET A 20 -11.54 -22.57 -13.68
CA MET A 20 -11.52 -21.12 -13.76
C MET A 20 -12.51 -20.48 -12.75
N GLN A 21 -13.74 -20.97 -12.66
CA GLN A 21 -14.72 -20.47 -11.66
C GLN A 21 -14.30 -20.77 -10.22
N ARG A 22 -13.67 -21.89 -9.94
CA ARG A 22 -13.11 -22.17 -8.61
C ARG A 22 -11.90 -21.29 -8.28
N LEU A 23 -11.07 -20.99 -9.27
CA LEU A 23 -10.06 -19.97 -9.17
C LEU A 23 -10.69 -18.58 -8.94
N VAL A 24 -11.75 -18.20 -9.65
CA VAL A 24 -12.45 -16.90 -9.53
C VAL A 24 -13.25 -16.77 -8.23
N SER A 25 -13.65 -17.85 -7.57
CA SER A 25 -14.43 -17.81 -6.32
C SER A 25 -13.59 -17.81 -5.05
N SER A 26 -12.27 -18.05 -5.12
CA SER A 26 -11.38 -17.92 -3.95
C SER A 26 -11.05 -16.45 -3.69
N THR A 27 -11.01 -16.07 -2.43
CA THR A 27 -10.86 -14.68 -1.93
C THR A 27 -9.56 -13.98 -2.41
N ASP A 28 -8.61 -14.73 -2.97
CA ASP A 28 -7.33 -14.22 -3.48
C ASP A 28 -7.42 -13.62 -4.90
N LEU A 29 -8.56 -13.70 -5.56
CA LEU A 29 -8.74 -13.31 -6.97
C LEU A 29 -9.13 -11.84 -7.19
N GLY A 30 -9.32 -11.07 -6.13
CA GLY A 30 -9.46 -9.61 -6.25
C GLY A 30 -8.23 -8.94 -6.86
N MET A 31 -7.06 -9.59 -6.77
CA MET A 31 -5.77 -9.05 -7.27
C MET A 31 -5.40 -9.50 -8.68
N MET A 32 -6.06 -10.52 -9.25
CA MET A 32 -5.74 -11.02 -10.61
C MET A 32 -5.82 -9.94 -11.70
N PRO A 33 -6.84 -9.08 -11.73
CA PRO A 33 -6.89 -8.00 -12.72
C PRO A 33 -5.73 -7.02 -12.57
N VAL A 34 -5.31 -6.73 -11.35
CA VAL A 34 -4.19 -5.82 -11.06
C VAL A 34 -2.86 -6.43 -11.51
N ILE A 35 -2.65 -7.71 -11.24
CA ILE A 35 -1.45 -8.44 -11.71
C ILE A 35 -1.42 -8.51 -13.23
N ALA A 36 -2.55 -8.78 -13.89
CA ALA A 36 -2.64 -8.78 -15.33
C ALA A 36 -2.34 -7.39 -15.94
N ALA A 37 -2.87 -6.33 -15.34
CA ALA A 37 -2.57 -4.96 -15.73
C ALA A 37 -1.08 -4.63 -15.55
N LEU A 38 -0.48 -5.04 -14.42
CA LEU A 38 0.95 -4.86 -14.15
C LEU A 38 1.82 -5.55 -15.22
N ILE A 39 1.51 -6.79 -15.55
CA ILE A 39 2.23 -7.54 -16.60
C ILE A 39 2.08 -6.82 -17.95
N ALA A 40 0.87 -6.37 -18.30
CA ALA A 40 0.64 -5.62 -19.54
C ALA A 40 1.46 -4.33 -19.60
N ILE A 41 1.49 -3.56 -18.50
CA ILE A 41 2.30 -2.34 -18.36
C ILE A 41 3.79 -2.66 -18.55
N TRP A 42 4.31 -3.70 -17.93
CA TRP A 42 5.70 -4.10 -18.04
C TRP A 42 6.07 -4.53 -19.45
N ILE A 43 5.20 -5.26 -20.15
CA ILE A 43 5.40 -5.63 -21.56
C ILE A 43 5.43 -4.36 -22.44
N VAL A 44 4.49 -3.44 -22.25
CA VAL A 44 4.42 -2.20 -23.04
C VAL A 44 5.70 -1.37 -22.85
N PHE A 45 6.13 -1.13 -21.60
CA PHE A 45 7.31 -0.32 -21.35
C PHE A 45 8.62 -1.00 -21.77
N GLU A 46 8.72 -2.33 -21.67
CA GLU A 46 9.88 -3.06 -22.20
C GLU A 46 9.95 -2.97 -23.72
N CYS A 47 8.80 -3.04 -24.43
CA CYS A 47 8.77 -2.83 -25.88
C CYS A 47 9.13 -1.40 -26.29
N LEU A 48 8.78 -0.38 -25.48
CA LEU A 48 9.10 1.02 -25.73
C LEU A 48 10.54 1.38 -25.37
N ASN A 49 11.08 0.77 -24.31
CA ASN A 49 12.45 1.00 -23.84
C ASN A 49 13.03 -0.28 -23.22
N PRO A 50 14.00 -0.95 -23.89
CA PRO A 50 14.58 -2.22 -23.44
C PRO A 50 15.40 -2.12 -22.14
N HIS A 51 15.49 -0.94 -21.55
CA HIS A 51 16.09 -0.74 -20.23
C HIS A 51 15.09 -0.88 -19.10
N PHE A 52 13.79 -1.03 -19.36
CA PHE A 52 12.75 -1.07 -18.33
C PHE A 52 12.90 -2.27 -17.39
N LEU A 53 13.10 -3.48 -17.93
CA LEU A 53 13.28 -4.70 -17.11
C LEU A 53 14.74 -4.99 -16.71
N THR A 54 15.66 -4.03 -16.91
CA THR A 54 17.04 -4.22 -16.44
C THR A 54 17.13 -4.28 -14.91
N PRO A 55 18.06 -5.06 -14.34
CA PRO A 55 18.23 -5.14 -12.88
C PRO A 55 18.43 -3.80 -12.20
N ARG A 56 19.15 -2.86 -12.85
CA ARG A 56 19.36 -1.50 -12.36
C ARG A 56 18.04 -0.74 -12.24
N ASN A 57 17.20 -0.78 -13.29
CA ASN A 57 15.92 -0.07 -13.26
C ASN A 57 14.93 -0.71 -12.31
N LEU A 58 14.89 -2.05 -12.21
CA LEU A 58 14.03 -2.74 -11.26
C LEU A 58 14.45 -2.47 -9.81
N SER A 59 15.74 -2.29 -9.53
CA SER A 59 16.20 -1.81 -8.22
C SER A 59 15.72 -0.39 -7.94
N ASN A 60 15.83 0.54 -8.91
CA ASN A 60 15.28 1.90 -8.77
C ASN A 60 13.76 1.89 -8.59
N LEU A 61 13.03 1.11 -9.38
CA LEU A 61 11.59 0.93 -9.26
C LEU A 61 11.22 0.42 -7.87
N SER A 62 11.98 -0.56 -7.33
CA SER A 62 11.74 -1.09 -6.00
C SER A 62 11.92 -0.04 -4.89
N ALA A 63 12.82 0.94 -5.06
CA ALA A 63 12.95 2.07 -4.16
C ALA A 63 11.83 3.12 -4.34
N GLN A 64 11.33 3.31 -5.57
CA GLN A 64 10.22 4.22 -5.86
C GLN A 64 8.90 3.73 -5.25
N ILE A 65 8.61 2.42 -5.34
CA ILE A 65 7.38 1.86 -4.77
C ILE A 65 7.30 1.99 -3.24
N VAL A 66 8.43 2.17 -2.56
CA VAL A 66 8.46 2.28 -1.09
C VAL A 66 7.64 3.47 -0.61
N VAL A 67 7.80 4.63 -1.24
CA VAL A 67 7.10 5.86 -0.85
C VAL A 67 5.61 5.72 -1.13
N THR A 68 5.27 5.52 -2.42
CA THR A 68 3.87 5.37 -2.84
C THR A 68 3.18 4.21 -2.09
N GLY A 69 3.88 3.10 -1.88
CA GLY A 69 3.35 1.93 -1.18
C GLY A 69 3.10 2.19 0.31
N THR A 70 3.99 2.90 0.99
CA THR A 70 3.81 3.23 2.41
C THR A 70 2.64 4.19 2.61
N LEU A 71 2.52 5.20 1.74
CA LEU A 71 1.38 6.12 1.77
C LEU A 71 0.07 5.44 1.35
N ALA A 72 0.10 4.53 0.36
CA ALA A 72 -1.05 3.71 0.01
C ALA A 72 -1.48 2.75 1.13
N LEU A 73 -0.54 2.24 1.94
CA LEU A 73 -0.87 1.50 3.16
C LEU A 73 -1.62 2.39 4.15
N ALA A 74 -1.15 3.61 4.37
CA ALA A 74 -1.81 4.58 5.25
C ALA A 74 -3.25 4.84 4.77
N GLU A 75 -3.40 5.16 3.49
CA GLU A 75 -4.69 5.42 2.87
C GLU A 75 -5.62 4.20 2.91
N THR A 76 -5.07 2.99 2.80
CA THR A 76 -5.86 1.75 2.92
C THR A 76 -6.59 1.67 4.26
N PHE A 77 -5.99 2.06 5.38
CA PHE A 77 -6.66 2.06 6.69
C PHE A 77 -7.83 3.05 6.74
N VAL A 78 -7.67 4.20 6.11
CA VAL A 78 -8.69 5.26 6.06
C VAL A 78 -9.81 4.87 5.08
N ILE A 79 -9.46 4.41 3.89
CA ILE A 79 -10.44 3.96 2.87
C ILE A 79 -11.22 2.74 3.37
N LEU A 80 -10.63 1.82 4.14
CA LEU A 80 -11.35 0.71 4.74
C LEU A 80 -12.48 1.17 5.67
N LEU A 81 -12.41 2.37 6.26
CA LEU A 81 -13.52 3.00 6.99
C LEU A 81 -14.56 3.67 6.08
N GLY A 82 -14.34 3.74 4.77
CA GLY A 82 -15.14 4.54 3.84
C GLY A 82 -14.84 6.03 3.93
N MET A 83 -13.63 6.40 4.35
CA MET A 83 -13.14 7.76 4.50
C MET A 83 -11.96 8.01 3.56
N ILE A 84 -11.59 9.27 3.35
CA ILE A 84 -10.44 9.66 2.54
C ILE A 84 -9.60 10.64 3.34
N ASP A 85 -8.27 10.49 3.29
CA ASP A 85 -7.32 11.42 3.89
C ASP A 85 -6.59 12.24 2.83
N LEU A 86 -7.00 13.49 2.68
CA LEU A 86 -6.40 14.42 1.72
C LEU A 86 -5.11 15.08 2.25
N SER A 87 -4.72 14.81 3.49
CA SER A 87 -3.53 15.42 4.11
C SER A 87 -2.26 14.61 3.94
N ILE A 88 -2.35 13.38 3.43
CA ILE A 88 -1.26 12.40 3.36
C ILE A 88 0.02 13.00 2.75
N GLY A 89 -0.09 13.71 1.61
CA GLY A 89 1.05 14.32 0.94
C GLY A 89 1.80 15.28 1.87
N TRP A 90 1.13 16.33 2.31
CA TRP A 90 1.75 17.35 3.15
C TRP A 90 2.15 16.84 4.54
N SER A 91 1.36 15.96 5.14
CA SER A 91 1.69 15.33 6.43
C SER A 91 2.96 14.46 6.36
N SER A 92 3.24 13.83 5.22
CA SER A 92 4.49 13.10 5.02
C SER A 92 5.69 14.03 4.96
N VAL A 93 5.56 15.16 4.28
CA VAL A 93 6.63 16.16 4.20
C VAL A 93 6.88 16.85 5.56
N VAL A 94 5.86 16.98 6.43
CA VAL A 94 6.09 17.45 7.81
C VAL A 94 7.10 16.55 8.54
N ALA A 95 6.98 15.23 8.43
CA ALA A 95 7.94 14.32 9.04
C ALA A 95 9.36 14.49 8.47
N ALA A 96 9.46 14.61 7.14
CA ALA A 96 10.71 14.87 6.44
C ALA A 96 11.33 16.22 6.83
N ALA A 97 10.53 17.28 6.94
CA ALA A 97 10.97 18.62 7.31
C ALA A 97 11.49 18.66 8.77
N VAL A 98 10.72 18.09 9.72
CA VAL A 98 11.15 17.99 11.12
C VAL A 98 12.47 17.24 11.23
N PHE A 99 12.59 16.12 10.52
CA PHE A 99 13.79 15.31 10.48
C PHE A 99 15.00 16.09 9.92
N SER A 100 14.84 16.69 8.74
CA SER A 100 15.94 17.37 8.06
C SER A 100 16.37 18.66 8.77
N VAL A 101 15.44 19.46 9.25
CA VAL A 101 15.75 20.67 10.01
C VAL A 101 16.45 20.31 11.33
N GLY A 102 15.98 19.29 12.03
CA GLY A 102 16.60 18.80 13.27
C GLY A 102 18.04 18.33 13.06
N THR A 103 18.29 17.54 12.02
CA THR A 103 19.63 16.99 11.75
C THR A 103 20.59 18.02 11.17
N VAL A 104 20.15 18.84 10.21
CA VAL A 104 21.02 19.74 9.45
C VAL A 104 21.28 21.06 10.18
N PHE A 105 20.25 21.69 10.75
CA PHE A 105 20.41 23.02 11.37
C PHE A 105 20.60 22.97 12.88
N PHE A 106 19.92 22.06 13.57
CA PHE A 106 20.08 21.92 15.02
C PHE A 106 21.17 20.90 15.40
N HIS A 107 21.73 20.17 14.41
CA HIS A 107 22.76 19.14 14.62
C HIS A 107 22.36 18.08 15.66
N TRP A 108 21.05 17.79 15.76
CA TRP A 108 20.55 16.75 16.63
C TRP A 108 20.90 15.36 16.06
N ALA A 109 21.03 14.40 16.96
CA ALA A 109 21.27 13.03 16.53
C ALA A 109 20.11 12.50 15.66
N VAL A 110 20.42 11.63 14.68
CA VAL A 110 19.47 11.13 13.67
C VAL A 110 18.25 10.46 14.30
N TRP A 111 18.45 9.59 15.29
CA TRP A 111 17.35 8.83 15.89
C TRP A 111 16.31 9.69 16.61
N PRO A 112 16.66 10.65 17.46
CA PRO A 112 15.68 11.62 17.99
C PRO A 112 14.89 12.34 16.90
N CYS A 113 15.55 12.76 15.80
CA CYS A 113 14.86 13.42 14.69
C CYS A 113 13.90 12.50 13.96
N VAL A 114 14.24 11.21 13.77
CA VAL A 114 13.33 10.19 13.24
C VAL A 114 12.08 10.07 14.11
N PHE A 115 12.24 9.94 15.43
CA PHE A 115 11.11 9.82 16.35
C PHE A 115 10.27 11.11 16.43
N LEU A 116 10.88 12.27 16.33
CA LEU A 116 10.17 13.56 16.30
C LEU A 116 9.37 13.71 15.00
N GLY A 117 9.96 13.38 13.85
CA GLY A 117 9.25 13.39 12.57
C GLY A 117 8.07 12.42 12.54
N LEU A 118 8.28 11.19 12.99
CA LEU A 118 7.18 10.22 13.16
C LEU A 118 6.13 10.74 14.13
N GLY A 119 6.54 11.27 15.28
CA GLY A 119 5.65 11.82 16.30
C GLY A 119 4.80 12.96 15.78
N ALA A 120 5.36 13.85 14.94
CA ALA A 120 4.62 14.95 14.32
C ALA A 120 3.50 14.43 13.42
N SER A 121 3.78 13.48 12.52
CA SER A 121 2.76 12.90 11.65
C SER A 121 1.74 12.04 12.40
N ILE A 122 2.16 11.29 13.42
CA ILE A 122 1.25 10.57 14.32
C ILE A 122 0.33 11.58 15.03
N GLY A 123 0.87 12.70 15.49
CA GLY A 123 0.11 13.77 16.11
C GLY A 123 -0.95 14.36 15.17
N ILE A 124 -0.61 14.60 13.91
CA ILE A 124 -1.56 15.06 12.89
C ILE A 124 -2.68 14.03 12.71
N GLY A 125 -2.33 12.76 12.45
CA GLY A 125 -3.31 11.69 12.27
C GLY A 125 -4.19 11.48 13.51
N PHE A 126 -3.62 11.56 14.73
CA PHE A 126 -4.37 11.47 15.98
C PHE A 126 -5.36 12.64 16.13
N LEU A 127 -4.94 13.87 15.87
CA LEU A 127 -5.81 15.05 15.97
C LEU A 127 -6.95 14.99 14.95
N GLN A 128 -6.66 14.62 13.71
CA GLN A 128 -7.67 14.42 12.67
C GLN A 128 -8.66 13.32 13.08
N GLY A 129 -8.14 12.16 13.51
CA GLY A 129 -8.95 11.05 14.00
C GLY A 129 -9.82 11.45 15.21
N LEU A 130 -9.32 12.30 16.10
CA LEU A 130 -10.05 12.83 17.25
C LEU A 130 -11.24 13.72 16.83
N LEU A 131 -11.02 14.64 15.88
CA LEU A 131 -12.07 15.51 15.34
C LEU A 131 -13.14 14.70 14.63
N ILE A 132 -12.76 13.74 13.81
CA ILE A 132 -13.68 12.87 13.07
C ILE A 132 -14.47 11.99 14.05
N ALA A 133 -13.78 11.28 14.94
CA ALA A 133 -14.40 10.28 15.79
C ALA A 133 -15.26 10.87 16.92
N ARG A 134 -14.87 12.03 17.49
CA ARG A 134 -15.61 12.63 18.62
C ARG A 134 -16.60 13.71 18.20
N MET A 135 -16.22 14.56 17.24
CA MET A 135 -17.05 15.68 16.81
C MET A 135 -17.94 15.33 15.63
N GLY A 136 -17.68 14.19 14.94
CA GLY A 136 -18.48 13.77 13.78
C GLY A 136 -18.28 14.64 12.53
N VAL A 137 -17.18 15.40 12.47
CA VAL A 137 -16.86 16.22 11.30
C VAL A 137 -16.53 15.30 10.12
N PRO A 138 -17.04 15.58 8.90
CA PRO A 138 -16.71 14.79 7.72
C PRO A 138 -15.20 14.70 7.50
N SER A 139 -14.70 13.49 7.21
CA SER A 139 -13.25 13.24 7.13
C SER A 139 -12.56 14.12 6.10
N PHE A 140 -13.16 14.29 4.90
CA PHE A 140 -12.57 15.10 3.84
C PHE A 140 -12.37 16.57 4.25
N VAL A 141 -13.25 17.14 5.09
CA VAL A 141 -13.12 18.52 5.59
C VAL A 141 -11.96 18.62 6.57
N VAL A 142 -11.88 17.67 7.52
CA VAL A 142 -10.81 17.63 8.53
C VAL A 142 -9.45 17.43 7.87
N THR A 143 -9.36 16.50 6.91
CA THR A 143 -8.09 16.18 6.26
C THR A 143 -7.67 17.26 5.26
N LEU A 144 -8.61 17.91 4.57
CA LEU A 144 -8.31 19.08 3.73
C LEU A 144 -7.77 20.25 4.57
N GLY A 145 -8.43 20.57 5.68
CA GLY A 145 -7.93 21.57 6.61
C GLY A 145 -6.57 21.18 7.22
N GLY A 146 -6.41 19.88 7.53
CA GLY A 146 -5.15 19.30 7.98
C GLY A 146 -4.03 19.41 6.93
N ALA A 147 -4.35 19.21 5.65
CA ALA A 147 -3.41 19.40 4.54
C ALA A 147 -2.89 20.84 4.49
N MET A 148 -3.79 21.83 4.57
CA MET A 148 -3.42 23.25 4.56
C MET A 148 -2.56 23.63 5.78
N ILE A 149 -2.86 23.08 6.96
CA ILE A 149 -2.05 23.31 8.17
C ILE A 149 -0.67 22.67 7.99
N ALA A 150 -0.61 21.42 7.48
CA ALA A 150 0.64 20.72 7.24
C ALA A 150 1.50 21.45 6.19
N GLU A 151 0.89 21.95 5.11
CA GLU A 151 1.55 22.78 4.10
C GLU A 151 2.15 24.04 4.74
N GLY A 152 1.36 24.78 5.55
CA GLY A 152 1.82 25.96 6.27
C GLY A 152 3.00 25.66 7.19
N LEU A 153 2.98 24.53 7.90
CA LEU A 153 4.09 24.07 8.75
C LEU A 153 5.34 23.77 7.91
N VAL A 154 5.19 23.05 6.78
CA VAL A 154 6.31 22.75 5.87
C VAL A 154 6.93 24.00 5.30
N LEU A 155 6.10 24.91 4.78
CA LEU A 155 6.57 26.19 4.25
C LEU A 155 7.26 27.02 5.34
N GLY A 156 6.72 27.09 6.55
CA GLY A 156 7.33 27.78 7.68
C GLY A 156 8.70 27.22 8.07
N MET A 157 8.86 25.90 8.01
CA MET A 157 10.14 25.23 8.33
C MET A 157 11.15 25.31 7.19
N LEU A 158 10.75 25.06 5.93
CA LEU A 158 11.68 24.89 4.82
C LEU A 158 11.97 26.20 4.05
N THR A 159 11.02 27.16 3.97
CA THR A 159 11.22 28.39 3.19
C THR A 159 12.35 29.24 3.76
N GLN A 160 12.52 29.26 5.08
CA GLN A 160 13.64 29.95 5.73
C GLN A 160 15.03 29.37 5.31
N HIS A 161 15.02 28.20 4.72
CA HIS A 161 16.20 27.44 4.27
C HIS A 161 16.23 27.23 2.74
N GLY A 162 15.58 28.11 1.98
CA GLY A 162 15.55 28.06 0.51
C GLY A 162 14.56 27.07 -0.09
N GLY A 163 13.55 26.61 0.69
CA GLY A 163 12.48 25.72 0.23
C GLY A 163 12.86 24.24 0.15
N SER A 164 14.13 23.91 0.31
CA SER A 164 14.63 22.53 0.37
C SER A 164 15.85 22.42 1.27
N VAL A 165 15.93 21.32 2.01
CA VAL A 165 17.03 21.03 2.95
C VAL A 165 17.69 19.72 2.54
N PRO A 166 18.90 19.77 1.92
CA PRO A 166 19.67 18.57 1.61
C PRO A 166 20.11 17.87 2.90
N LEU A 167 20.01 16.55 2.91
CA LEU A 167 20.50 15.74 4.01
C LEU A 167 22.02 15.60 3.91
N SER A 168 22.74 16.24 4.81
CA SER A 168 24.22 16.27 4.82
C SER A 168 24.83 15.21 5.72
N ASP A 169 24.03 14.55 6.55
CA ASP A 169 24.49 13.52 7.47
C ASP A 169 24.71 12.19 6.74
N ASN A 170 25.91 11.62 6.91
CA ASN A 170 26.27 10.32 6.33
C ASN A 170 25.30 9.19 6.69
N LEU A 171 24.68 9.24 7.88
CA LEU A 171 23.73 8.21 8.30
C LEU A 171 22.37 8.36 7.62
N SER A 172 21.86 9.59 7.46
CA SER A 172 20.58 9.84 6.80
C SER A 172 20.63 9.54 5.30
N THR A 173 21.75 9.89 4.65
CA THR A 173 22.00 9.53 3.24
C THR A 173 22.31 8.04 3.08
N ALA A 174 23.03 7.43 4.05
CA ALA A 174 23.35 6.01 4.03
C ALA A 174 22.09 5.12 4.04
N ILE A 175 21.06 5.45 4.83
CA ILE A 175 19.80 4.68 4.86
C ILE A 175 19.13 4.67 3.48
N GLY A 176 19.15 5.79 2.76
CA GLY A 176 18.55 5.91 1.42
C GLY A 176 19.31 5.16 0.33
N THR A 177 20.61 4.98 0.50
CA THR A 177 21.51 4.32 -0.48
C THR A 177 22.00 2.95 -0.03
N LEU A 178 21.62 2.51 1.19
CA LEU A 178 22.04 1.23 1.73
C LEU A 178 21.33 0.11 0.98
N ASP A 179 22.11 -0.80 0.41
CA ASP A 179 21.61 -2.05 -0.15
C ASP A 179 22.03 -3.22 0.76
N VAL A 180 21.10 -4.12 1.03
CA VAL A 180 21.40 -5.36 1.76
C VAL A 180 22.22 -6.26 0.86
N PRO A 181 23.45 -6.66 1.28
CA PRO A 181 24.30 -7.51 0.45
C PRO A 181 23.59 -8.77 -0.04
N ALA A 182 23.94 -9.24 -1.24
CA ALA A 182 23.26 -10.38 -1.89
C ALA A 182 23.16 -11.61 -1.00
N VAL A 183 24.21 -11.95 -0.23
CA VAL A 183 24.21 -13.10 0.68
C VAL A 183 23.10 -12.99 1.72
N TRP A 184 22.98 -11.83 2.36
CA TRP A 184 21.93 -11.60 3.38
C TRP A 184 20.55 -11.48 2.75
N SER A 185 20.43 -10.87 1.57
CA SER A 185 19.19 -10.79 0.82
C SER A 185 18.62 -12.18 0.52
N TRP A 186 19.44 -13.09 0.05
CA TRP A 186 19.06 -14.49 -0.18
C TRP A 186 18.73 -15.22 1.12
N ALA A 187 19.59 -15.11 2.13
CA ALA A 187 19.39 -15.79 3.41
C ALA A 187 18.08 -15.38 4.07
N ILE A 188 17.83 -14.07 4.21
CA ILE A 188 16.59 -13.54 4.84
C ILE A 188 15.37 -13.97 4.03
N SER A 189 15.38 -13.82 2.70
CA SER A 189 14.23 -14.13 1.87
C SER A 189 13.88 -15.62 1.89
N LEU A 190 14.87 -16.51 1.85
CA LEU A 190 14.66 -17.96 1.93
C LEU A 190 14.19 -18.39 3.32
N ILE A 191 14.70 -17.77 4.40
CA ILE A 191 14.22 -18.02 5.77
C ILE A 191 12.75 -17.59 5.90
N LEU A 192 12.41 -16.39 5.43
CA LEU A 192 11.02 -15.90 5.45
C LEU A 192 10.10 -16.80 4.63
N PHE A 193 10.55 -17.24 3.45
CA PHE A 193 9.79 -18.19 2.65
C PHE A 193 9.63 -19.54 3.37
N ALA A 194 10.68 -20.07 3.98
CA ALA A 194 10.60 -21.33 4.73
C ALA A 194 9.61 -21.25 5.90
N VAL A 195 9.62 -20.13 6.65
CA VAL A 195 8.64 -19.86 7.71
C VAL A 195 7.22 -19.77 7.15
N TYR A 196 7.02 -19.05 6.06
CA TYR A 196 5.72 -18.98 5.37
C TYR A 196 5.23 -20.36 4.92
N ALA A 197 6.11 -21.15 4.26
CA ALA A 197 5.80 -22.50 3.80
C ALA A 197 5.43 -23.41 4.96
N PHE A 198 6.20 -23.36 6.07
CA PHE A 198 5.95 -24.13 7.28
C PHE A 198 4.56 -23.87 7.86
N PHE A 199 4.20 -22.60 8.09
CA PHE A 199 2.88 -22.27 8.62
C PHE A 199 1.74 -22.57 7.64
N THR A 200 1.97 -22.42 6.34
CA THR A 200 0.99 -22.79 5.31
C THR A 200 0.70 -24.28 5.31
N LEU A 201 1.76 -25.12 5.38
CA LEU A 201 1.63 -26.56 5.43
C LEU A 201 0.99 -27.05 6.73
N LEU A 202 1.37 -26.48 7.88
CA LEU A 202 0.71 -26.78 9.16
C LEU A 202 -0.78 -26.43 9.12
N GLY A 203 -1.13 -25.24 8.67
CA GLY A 203 -2.52 -24.82 8.53
C GLY A 203 -3.32 -25.68 7.55
N HIS A 204 -2.67 -26.16 6.48
CA HIS A 204 -3.28 -27.10 5.54
C HIS A 204 -3.55 -28.46 6.20
N ALA A 205 -2.57 -29.00 6.94
CA ALA A 205 -2.72 -30.27 7.65
C ALA A 205 -3.88 -30.22 8.66
N ASP A 206 -4.01 -29.13 9.43
CA ASP A 206 -5.08 -28.95 10.39
C ASP A 206 -6.48 -28.80 9.75
N ARG A 207 -6.57 -28.06 8.64
CA ARG A 207 -7.83 -27.92 7.86
C ARG A 207 -8.25 -29.25 7.25
N ARG A 208 -7.31 -30.04 6.75
CA ARG A 208 -7.56 -31.37 6.20
C ARG A 208 -8.10 -32.33 7.26
N LYS A 209 -7.55 -32.32 8.48
CA LYS A 209 -8.07 -33.10 9.61
C LYS A 209 -9.54 -32.75 9.95
N ARG A 210 -9.94 -31.50 9.70
CA ARG A 210 -11.30 -31.00 9.92
C ARG A 210 -12.24 -31.16 8.73
N GLY A 211 -11.82 -31.86 7.64
CA GLY A 211 -12.62 -32.07 6.44
C GLY A 211 -12.83 -30.86 5.54
N ALA A 212 -12.14 -29.74 5.80
CA ALA A 212 -12.29 -28.46 5.11
C ALA A 212 -11.02 -28.06 4.32
N GLY A 213 -10.11 -28.99 3.99
CA GLY A 213 -8.83 -28.71 3.33
C GLY A 213 -8.98 -28.51 1.82
N GLU A 214 -8.23 -27.54 1.27
CA GLU A 214 -8.01 -27.42 -0.18
C GLU A 214 -7.24 -28.66 -0.70
N ALA A 215 -7.31 -28.93 -2.01
CA ALA A 215 -6.51 -30.00 -2.61
C ALA A 215 -5.01 -29.73 -2.38
N HIS A 216 -4.25 -30.77 -2.04
CA HIS A 216 -2.81 -30.67 -1.75
C HIS A 216 -2.02 -30.06 -2.92
N THR A 217 -2.42 -30.37 -4.15
CA THR A 217 -1.88 -29.79 -5.40
C THR A 217 -2.01 -28.26 -5.46
N ILE A 218 -3.10 -27.69 -4.95
CA ILE A 218 -3.30 -26.23 -4.95
C ILE A 218 -2.34 -25.55 -3.96
N VAL A 219 -2.15 -26.15 -2.79
CA VAL A 219 -1.22 -25.61 -1.78
C VAL A 219 0.22 -25.67 -2.27
N ILE A 220 0.61 -26.79 -2.88
CA ILE A 220 1.96 -26.93 -3.49
C ILE A 220 2.12 -25.91 -4.62
N ALA A 221 1.14 -25.76 -5.50
CA ALA A 221 1.21 -24.78 -6.60
C ALA A 221 1.36 -23.35 -6.06
N LYS A 222 0.65 -22.96 -5.00
CA LYS A 222 0.83 -21.68 -4.33
C LYS A 222 2.25 -21.50 -3.78
N LEU A 223 2.81 -22.50 -3.13
CA LEU A 223 4.16 -22.45 -2.58
C LEU A 223 5.22 -22.34 -3.68
N VAL A 224 5.10 -23.15 -4.74
CA VAL A 224 6.03 -23.11 -5.88
C VAL A 224 5.97 -21.75 -6.57
N PHE A 225 4.77 -21.22 -6.81
CA PHE A 225 4.60 -19.90 -7.40
C PHE A 225 5.22 -18.80 -6.52
N THR A 226 4.96 -18.82 -5.21
CA THR A 226 5.53 -17.85 -4.28
C THR A 226 7.06 -17.94 -4.24
N LEU A 227 7.61 -19.17 -4.24
CA LEU A 227 9.07 -19.38 -4.30
C LEU A 227 9.65 -18.81 -5.60
N ALA A 228 9.01 -19.07 -6.73
CA ALA A 228 9.46 -18.57 -8.02
C ALA A 228 9.49 -17.03 -8.04
N VAL A 229 8.45 -16.37 -7.52
CA VAL A 229 8.39 -14.90 -7.41
C VAL A 229 9.51 -14.38 -6.51
N VAL A 230 9.77 -15.02 -5.36
CA VAL A 230 10.85 -14.64 -4.44
C VAL A 230 12.21 -14.81 -5.12
N VAL A 231 12.47 -15.97 -5.74
CA VAL A 231 13.74 -16.28 -6.40
C VAL A 231 14.01 -15.31 -7.56
N ILE A 232 13.03 -15.07 -8.41
CA ILE A 232 13.17 -14.15 -9.55
C ILE A 232 13.38 -12.72 -9.04
N GLY A 233 12.55 -12.24 -8.10
CA GLY A 233 12.62 -10.88 -7.57
C GLY A 233 13.97 -10.61 -6.88
N ILE A 234 14.39 -11.48 -5.97
CA ILE A 234 15.68 -11.34 -5.28
C ILE A 234 16.85 -11.51 -6.26
N GLY A 235 16.76 -12.46 -7.21
CA GLY A 235 17.78 -12.65 -8.24
C GLY A 235 18.00 -11.39 -9.08
N LEU A 236 16.94 -10.72 -9.51
CA LEU A 236 17.00 -9.48 -10.27
C LEU A 236 17.62 -8.33 -9.45
N LEU A 237 17.23 -8.17 -8.19
CA LEU A 237 17.79 -7.14 -7.32
C LEU A 237 19.26 -7.41 -6.97
N CYS A 238 19.62 -8.66 -6.69
CA CYS A 238 20.99 -9.07 -6.40
C CYS A 238 21.92 -9.01 -7.63
N ALA A 239 21.37 -9.06 -8.85
CA ALA A 239 22.13 -8.87 -10.07
C ALA A 239 22.67 -7.44 -10.25
N TYR A 240 22.17 -6.46 -9.47
CA TYR A 240 22.66 -5.07 -9.46
C TYR A 240 23.49 -4.78 -8.21
N ARG A 241 22.85 -4.59 -7.04
CA ARG A 241 23.53 -4.24 -5.78
C ARG A 241 23.05 -5.04 -4.57
N GLY A 242 21.88 -5.64 -4.67
CA GLY A 242 21.17 -6.28 -3.57
C GLY A 242 19.79 -5.67 -3.35
N VAL A 243 19.16 -5.99 -2.23
CA VAL A 243 17.83 -5.48 -1.88
C VAL A 243 17.95 -4.12 -1.22
N PRO A 244 17.31 -3.04 -1.74
CA PRO A 244 17.33 -1.73 -1.08
C PRO A 244 16.78 -1.83 0.35
N ALA A 245 17.49 -1.25 1.32
CA ALA A 245 17.06 -1.25 2.73
C ALA A 245 15.69 -0.59 2.90
N LEU A 246 15.38 0.43 2.10
CA LEU A 246 14.07 1.09 2.08
C LEU A 246 12.94 0.08 1.78
N LEU A 247 13.17 -0.83 0.83
CA LEU A 247 12.20 -1.89 0.50
C LEU A 247 11.97 -2.84 1.67
N VAL A 248 13.03 -3.18 2.42
CA VAL A 248 12.91 -4.02 3.62
C VAL A 248 12.04 -3.36 4.68
N VAL A 249 12.24 -2.06 4.93
CA VAL A 249 11.43 -1.28 5.87
C VAL A 249 9.96 -1.24 5.44
N PHE A 250 9.70 -0.98 4.16
CA PHE A 250 8.35 -1.00 3.60
C PHE A 250 7.68 -2.37 3.75
N LEU A 251 8.39 -3.46 3.41
CA LEU A 251 7.85 -4.82 3.55
C LEU A 251 7.57 -5.15 5.02
N ALA A 252 8.44 -4.73 5.95
CA ALA A 252 8.18 -4.88 7.38
C ALA A 252 6.90 -4.14 7.82
N ALA A 253 6.69 -2.90 7.35
CA ALA A 253 5.46 -2.15 7.59
C ALA A 253 4.24 -2.86 6.97
N LEU A 254 4.36 -3.34 5.73
CA LEU A 254 3.31 -4.09 5.03
C LEU A 254 2.88 -5.34 5.80
N PHE A 255 3.84 -6.16 6.24
CA PHE A 255 3.55 -7.38 7.00
C PHE A 255 3.01 -7.05 8.40
N GLY A 256 3.50 -6.01 9.06
CA GLY A 256 2.95 -5.49 10.31
C GLY A 256 1.48 -5.06 10.16
N CYS A 257 1.17 -4.30 9.12
CA CYS A 257 -0.21 -3.90 8.78
C CYS A 257 -1.09 -5.10 8.41
N ALA A 258 -0.54 -6.09 7.70
CA ALA A 258 -1.25 -7.31 7.38
C ALA A 258 -1.57 -8.14 8.64
N PHE A 259 -0.64 -8.20 9.59
CA PHE A 259 -0.88 -8.84 10.89
C PHE A 259 -1.96 -8.10 11.70
N LEU A 260 -1.90 -6.75 11.76
CA LEU A 260 -2.91 -5.93 12.42
C LEU A 260 -4.32 -6.15 11.82
N THR A 261 -4.43 -6.21 10.49
CA THR A 261 -5.72 -6.30 9.81
C THR A 261 -6.29 -7.72 9.76
N LYS A 262 -5.44 -8.75 9.62
CA LYS A 262 -5.90 -10.15 9.46
C LYS A 262 -5.94 -10.93 10.77
N SER A 263 -5.00 -10.70 11.69
CA SER A 263 -4.84 -11.53 12.89
C SER A 263 -5.44 -10.90 14.14
N MET A 264 -5.48 -9.56 14.23
CA MET A 264 -5.94 -8.88 15.44
C MET A 264 -7.44 -8.58 15.44
N ARG A 265 -8.02 -8.37 16.63
CA ARG A 265 -9.42 -7.94 16.80
C ARG A 265 -9.66 -6.58 16.14
N PHE A 266 -8.67 -5.70 16.19
CA PHE A 266 -8.71 -4.38 15.55
C PHE A 266 -9.08 -4.47 14.07
N GLY A 267 -8.41 -5.32 13.30
CA GLY A 267 -8.69 -5.48 11.86
C GLY A 267 -10.13 -5.93 11.59
N ARG A 268 -10.63 -6.94 12.34
CA ARG A 268 -12.03 -7.38 12.18
C ARG A 268 -13.02 -6.25 12.46
N HIS A 269 -12.76 -5.44 13.48
CA HIS A 269 -13.60 -4.28 13.82
C HIS A 269 -13.48 -3.18 12.76
N LEU A 270 -12.27 -2.96 12.19
CA LEU A 270 -12.04 -2.00 11.11
C LEU A 270 -12.92 -2.32 9.90
N TYR A 271 -12.90 -3.56 9.42
CA TYR A 271 -13.76 -4.01 8.31
C TYR A 271 -15.27 -3.93 8.66
N ALA A 272 -15.64 -4.28 9.87
CA ALA A 272 -17.03 -4.20 10.32
C ALA A 272 -17.55 -2.76 10.34
N VAL A 273 -16.75 -1.82 10.89
CA VAL A 273 -17.10 -0.39 10.94
C VAL A 273 -17.19 0.18 9.53
N GLY A 274 -16.23 -0.14 8.66
CA GLY A 274 -16.25 0.32 7.27
C GLY A 274 -17.39 -0.24 6.44
N GLY A 275 -17.85 -1.47 6.75
CA GLY A 275 -19.00 -2.09 6.07
C GLY A 275 -20.32 -1.44 6.46
N ASN A 276 -20.55 -1.24 7.76
CA ASN A 276 -21.72 -0.52 8.30
C ASN A 276 -21.41 -0.08 9.75
N ALA A 277 -21.09 1.18 9.93
CA ALA A 277 -20.74 1.75 11.24
C ALA A 277 -21.90 1.64 12.25
N GLU A 278 -23.16 1.78 11.82
CA GLU A 278 -24.32 1.69 12.70
C GLU A 278 -24.57 0.25 13.17
N ALA A 279 -24.46 -0.72 12.28
CA ALA A 279 -24.59 -2.14 12.63
C ALA A 279 -23.44 -2.57 13.55
N ALA A 280 -22.20 -2.11 13.29
CA ALA A 280 -21.04 -2.35 14.12
C ALA A 280 -21.23 -1.79 15.55
N ARG A 281 -21.76 -0.57 15.65
CA ARG A 281 -22.07 0.07 16.95
C ARG A 281 -23.12 -0.74 17.73
N ARG A 282 -24.19 -1.19 17.08
CA ARG A 282 -25.22 -2.04 17.70
C ARG A 282 -24.69 -3.39 18.16
N SER A 283 -23.64 -3.90 17.51
CA SER A 283 -22.93 -5.12 17.91
C SER A 283 -21.88 -4.88 19.03
N GLY A 284 -21.85 -3.69 19.64
CA GLY A 284 -20.94 -3.37 20.75
C GLY A 284 -19.53 -2.92 20.33
N ILE A 285 -19.29 -2.70 19.04
CA ILE A 285 -17.98 -2.20 18.58
C ILE A 285 -17.88 -0.70 18.85
N ASN A 286 -16.79 -0.26 19.50
CA ASN A 286 -16.53 1.14 19.70
C ASN A 286 -16.02 1.80 18.40
N VAL A 287 -16.96 2.29 17.57
CA VAL A 287 -16.68 2.93 16.27
C VAL A 287 -15.69 4.09 16.41
N ARG A 288 -15.85 4.94 17.46
CA ARG A 288 -14.97 6.10 17.69
C ARG A 288 -13.52 5.69 17.91
N PHE A 289 -13.30 4.65 18.71
CA PHE A 289 -11.95 4.12 18.95
C PHE A 289 -11.33 3.57 17.66
N ILE A 290 -12.11 2.85 16.84
CA ILE A 290 -11.60 2.29 15.57
C ILE A 290 -11.23 3.39 14.59
N GLN A 291 -12.05 4.45 14.47
CA GLN A 291 -11.74 5.60 13.62
C GLN A 291 -10.48 6.32 14.09
N LEU A 292 -10.38 6.65 15.39
CA LEU A 292 -9.20 7.29 15.98
C LEU A 292 -7.94 6.47 15.74
N ALA A 293 -8.00 5.16 16.04
CA ALA A 293 -6.85 4.27 15.88
C ALA A 293 -6.42 4.15 14.41
N ALA A 294 -7.37 4.07 13.47
CA ALA A 294 -7.06 3.99 12.04
C ALA A 294 -6.33 5.24 11.53
N PHE A 295 -6.80 6.44 11.88
CA PHE A 295 -6.12 7.69 11.54
C PHE A 295 -4.75 7.84 12.23
N THR A 296 -4.62 7.37 13.47
CA THR A 296 -3.33 7.37 14.18
C THR A 296 -2.31 6.44 13.52
N ILE A 297 -2.74 5.22 13.12
CA ILE A 297 -1.91 4.28 12.37
C ILE A 297 -1.56 4.86 10.99
N ALA A 298 -2.54 5.47 10.31
CA ALA A 298 -2.29 6.15 9.04
C ALA A 298 -1.25 7.26 9.20
N GLY A 299 -1.34 8.10 10.23
CA GLY A 299 -0.33 9.11 10.55
C GLY A 299 1.07 8.54 10.78
N ALA A 300 1.18 7.38 11.45
CA ALA A 300 2.46 6.69 11.62
C ALA A 300 3.06 6.22 10.28
N LEU A 301 2.23 5.64 9.41
CA LEU A 301 2.65 5.21 8.08
C LEU A 301 2.99 6.39 7.16
N VAL A 302 2.23 7.48 7.26
CA VAL A 302 2.49 8.73 6.53
C VAL A 302 3.85 9.31 6.93
N GLY A 303 4.13 9.40 8.23
CA GLY A 303 5.42 9.84 8.74
C GLY A 303 6.58 8.94 8.27
N LEU A 304 6.37 7.61 8.31
CA LEU A 304 7.34 6.65 7.79
C LEU A 304 7.58 6.89 6.29
N GLY A 305 6.52 7.05 5.49
CA GLY A 305 6.62 7.33 4.05
C GLY A 305 7.42 8.59 3.75
N GLY A 306 7.18 9.67 4.49
CA GLY A 306 7.93 10.93 4.34
C GLY A 306 9.41 10.81 4.69
N LEU A 307 9.75 10.10 5.77
CA LEU A 307 11.15 9.82 6.13
C LEU A 307 11.85 8.94 5.09
N LEU A 308 11.18 7.92 4.55
CA LEU A 308 11.70 7.07 3.50
C LEU A 308 11.91 7.84 2.19
N ASP A 309 11.03 8.80 1.87
CA ASP A 309 11.17 9.65 0.69
C ASP A 309 12.34 10.61 0.83
N ALA A 310 12.45 11.29 1.97
CA ALA A 310 13.60 12.16 2.26
C ALA A 310 14.93 11.38 2.20
N ALA A 311 14.97 10.16 2.76
CA ALA A 311 16.16 9.31 2.69
C ALA A 311 16.48 8.89 1.24
N ARG A 312 15.45 8.55 0.44
CA ARG A 312 15.59 8.16 -0.97
C ARG A 312 16.12 9.31 -1.84
N LEU A 313 15.55 10.51 -1.65
CA LEU A 313 15.91 11.69 -2.44
C LEU A 313 17.17 12.39 -1.92
N GLY A 314 17.59 12.14 -0.69
CA GLY A 314 18.66 12.86 -0.01
C GLY A 314 18.31 14.32 0.30
N VAL A 315 17.02 14.67 0.27
CA VAL A 315 16.53 16.04 0.47
C VAL A 315 15.10 16.04 1.00
N ALA A 316 14.78 16.95 1.90
CA ALA A 316 13.41 17.33 2.22
C ALA A 316 13.06 18.62 1.48
N SER A 317 11.99 18.61 0.70
CA SER A 317 11.59 19.76 -0.13
C SER A 317 10.11 20.09 0.02
N ALA A 318 9.80 21.37 0.05
CA ALA A 318 8.43 21.87 0.08
C ALA A 318 7.64 21.56 -1.20
N THR A 319 8.31 21.23 -2.30
CA THR A 319 7.65 20.88 -3.58
C THR A 319 7.19 19.41 -3.63
N VAL A 320 7.64 18.58 -2.70
CA VAL A 320 7.33 17.14 -2.68
C VAL A 320 5.92 16.83 -2.12
N GLY A 321 5.37 17.71 -1.25
CA GLY A 321 4.06 17.50 -0.64
C GLY A 321 2.85 17.75 -1.55
N ASP A 322 3.09 17.99 -2.83
CA ASP A 322 2.06 18.37 -3.79
C ASP A 322 1.00 17.27 -3.99
N SER A 323 -0.10 17.66 -4.63
CA SER A 323 -1.28 16.83 -4.90
C SER A 323 -0.95 15.46 -5.54
N ASP A 324 0.16 15.36 -6.26
CA ASP A 324 0.56 14.16 -6.98
C ASP A 324 0.84 12.96 -6.07
N ILE A 325 1.57 13.16 -4.98
CA ILE A 325 1.88 12.10 -4.02
C ILE A 325 0.60 11.59 -3.35
N MET A 326 -0.30 12.51 -2.97
CA MET A 326 -1.59 12.16 -2.38
C MET A 326 -2.44 11.36 -3.37
N LEU A 327 -2.60 11.85 -4.61
CA LEU A 327 -3.39 11.19 -5.63
C LEU A 327 -2.84 9.81 -5.98
N ASN A 328 -1.52 9.68 -6.08
CA ASN A 328 -0.84 8.41 -6.35
C ASN A 328 -1.03 7.40 -5.19
N ALA A 329 -1.04 7.85 -3.92
CA ALA A 329 -1.31 7.00 -2.77
C ALA A 329 -2.75 6.47 -2.78
N VAL A 330 -3.73 7.36 -3.01
CA VAL A 330 -5.16 7.00 -3.15
C VAL A 330 -5.35 6.04 -4.34
N ALA A 331 -4.78 6.39 -5.51
CA ALA A 331 -4.85 5.57 -6.70
C ALA A 331 -4.27 4.17 -6.45
N ALA A 332 -3.11 4.08 -5.82
CA ALA A 332 -2.47 2.80 -5.49
C ALA A 332 -3.34 1.96 -4.53
N ALA A 333 -3.93 2.56 -3.50
CA ALA A 333 -4.82 1.85 -2.58
C ALA A 333 -6.07 1.31 -3.30
N VAL A 334 -6.68 2.11 -4.20
CA VAL A 334 -7.88 1.74 -4.95
C VAL A 334 -7.58 0.73 -6.05
N ILE A 335 -6.53 0.95 -6.86
CA ILE A 335 -6.07 -0.01 -7.87
C ILE A 335 -5.73 -1.35 -7.22
N GLY A 336 -5.14 -1.31 -6.03
CA GLY A 336 -4.88 -2.49 -5.19
C GLY A 336 -6.13 -3.21 -4.70
N GLY A 337 -7.33 -2.73 -5.00
CA GLY A 337 -8.62 -3.37 -4.71
C GLY A 337 -9.23 -2.97 -3.36
N THR A 338 -8.78 -1.88 -2.74
CA THR A 338 -9.46 -1.31 -1.58
C THR A 338 -10.65 -0.47 -2.04
N SER A 339 -11.85 -0.80 -1.56
CA SER A 339 -13.09 -0.13 -1.98
C SER A 339 -13.24 1.23 -1.31
N LEU A 340 -13.41 2.29 -2.08
CA LEU A 340 -13.68 3.66 -1.59
C LEU A 340 -14.94 3.77 -0.70
N PHE A 341 -15.81 2.77 -0.77
CA PHE A 341 -17.03 2.74 0.04
C PHE A 341 -16.85 2.05 1.40
N GLY A 342 -15.63 1.63 1.73
CA GLY A 342 -15.29 0.98 2.98
C GLY A 342 -15.64 -0.51 3.06
N GLY A 343 -15.18 -1.14 4.14
CA GLY A 343 -15.49 -2.51 4.51
C GLY A 343 -14.85 -3.62 3.66
N ARG A 344 -14.13 -3.27 2.59
CA ARG A 344 -13.51 -4.23 1.66
C ARG A 344 -12.17 -3.73 1.15
N GLY A 345 -11.19 -4.61 1.10
CA GLY A 345 -9.84 -4.30 0.64
C GLY A 345 -8.81 -5.22 1.28
N SER A 346 -7.57 -5.04 0.89
CA SER A 346 -6.46 -5.77 1.44
C SER A 346 -5.23 -4.89 1.51
N VAL A 347 -4.53 -4.87 2.64
CA VAL A 347 -3.25 -4.17 2.78
C VAL A 347 -2.20 -4.65 1.76
N TYR A 348 -2.26 -5.90 1.32
CA TYR A 348 -1.40 -6.36 0.22
C TYR A 348 -1.70 -5.67 -1.11
N GLY A 349 -2.94 -5.18 -1.28
CA GLY A 349 -3.32 -4.39 -2.45
C GLY A 349 -2.48 -3.13 -2.61
N ALA A 350 -2.12 -2.47 -1.52
CA ALA A 350 -1.27 -1.29 -1.56
C ALA A 350 0.08 -1.54 -2.26
N LEU A 351 0.69 -2.73 -2.05
CA LEU A 351 1.92 -3.11 -2.76
C LEU A 351 1.70 -3.22 -4.27
N PHE A 352 0.66 -3.95 -4.69
CA PHE A 352 0.39 -4.13 -6.13
C PHE A 352 -0.06 -2.84 -6.81
N GLY A 353 -0.87 -2.03 -6.12
CA GLY A 353 -1.25 -0.71 -6.63
C GLY A 353 -0.07 0.24 -6.74
N ALA A 354 0.81 0.26 -5.74
CA ALA A 354 2.05 1.04 -5.79
C ALA A 354 2.98 0.57 -6.93
N LEU A 355 3.08 -0.75 -7.16
CA LEU A 355 3.81 -1.30 -8.30
C LEU A 355 3.23 -0.80 -9.63
N VAL A 356 1.90 -0.77 -9.78
CA VAL A 356 1.26 -0.27 -11.01
C VAL A 356 1.59 1.21 -11.22
N ILE A 357 1.34 2.05 -10.22
CA ILE A 357 1.58 3.51 -10.33
C ILE A 357 3.06 3.78 -10.57
N ALA A 358 3.96 3.24 -9.75
CA ALA A 358 5.39 3.48 -9.89
C ALA A 358 5.96 2.90 -11.19
N SER A 359 5.40 1.78 -11.72
CA SER A 359 5.81 1.27 -13.03
C SER A 359 5.44 2.21 -14.16
N VAL A 360 4.26 2.85 -14.08
CA VAL A 360 3.85 3.85 -15.07
C VAL A 360 4.75 5.09 -14.98
N THR A 361 4.93 5.64 -13.79
CA THR A 361 5.81 6.80 -13.56
C THR A 361 7.23 6.52 -14.04
N ASN A 362 7.83 5.40 -13.61
CA ASN A 362 9.18 4.98 -14.00
C ASN A 362 9.31 4.75 -15.51
N GLY A 363 8.33 4.07 -16.12
CA GLY A 363 8.32 3.83 -17.57
C GLY A 363 8.21 5.12 -18.37
N MET A 364 7.38 6.06 -17.93
CA MET A 364 7.24 7.38 -18.55
C MET A 364 8.53 8.21 -18.43
N ASP A 365 9.21 8.15 -17.28
CA ASP A 365 10.50 8.81 -17.05
C ASP A 365 11.58 8.22 -17.98
N LEU A 366 11.62 6.90 -18.15
CA LEU A 366 12.59 6.22 -19.05
C LEU A 366 12.42 6.56 -20.53
N ILE A 367 11.20 6.83 -20.98
CA ILE A 367 10.95 7.27 -22.37
C ILE A 367 11.04 8.79 -22.52
N GLY A 368 11.37 9.53 -21.45
CA GLY A 368 11.49 10.99 -21.47
C GLY A 368 10.16 11.72 -21.67
N ALA A 369 9.04 11.12 -21.26
CA ALA A 369 7.73 11.74 -21.41
C ALA A 369 7.60 13.00 -20.53
N PRO A 370 7.01 14.09 -21.05
CA PRO A 370 6.79 15.28 -20.25
C PRO A 370 5.80 15.02 -19.11
N SER A 371 5.95 15.73 -17.99
CA SER A 371 5.10 15.57 -16.79
C SER A 371 3.62 15.73 -17.10
N SER A 372 3.25 16.59 -18.08
CA SER A 372 1.87 16.77 -18.51
C SER A 372 1.22 15.50 -19.08
N VAL A 373 1.99 14.69 -19.81
CA VAL A 373 1.52 13.39 -20.34
C VAL A 373 1.44 12.37 -19.21
N ARG A 374 2.44 12.35 -18.32
CA ARG A 374 2.45 11.46 -17.15
C ARG A 374 1.20 11.64 -16.29
N PHE A 375 0.89 12.87 -15.88
CA PHE A 375 -0.31 13.16 -15.08
C PHE A 375 -1.61 12.79 -15.81
N GLY A 376 -1.66 13.01 -17.14
CA GLY A 376 -2.81 12.57 -17.94
C GLY A 376 -3.01 11.06 -17.90
N VAL A 377 -1.93 10.29 -18.04
CA VAL A 377 -1.97 8.81 -18.01
C VAL A 377 -2.34 8.30 -16.62
N GLU A 378 -1.73 8.84 -15.56
CA GLU A 378 -2.04 8.47 -14.18
C GLU A 378 -3.51 8.75 -13.84
N GLY A 379 -4.04 9.92 -14.26
CA GLY A 379 -5.45 10.28 -14.09
C GLY A 379 -6.40 9.33 -14.80
N VAL A 380 -6.08 8.95 -16.04
CA VAL A 380 -6.88 7.98 -16.81
C VAL A 380 -6.89 6.61 -16.12
N ILE A 381 -5.74 6.13 -15.65
CA ILE A 381 -5.63 4.86 -14.93
C ILE A 381 -6.48 4.89 -13.66
N LEU A 382 -6.44 5.98 -12.89
CA LEU A 382 -7.25 6.15 -11.69
C LEU A 382 -8.76 6.11 -12.02
N LEU A 383 -9.19 6.83 -13.04
CA LEU A 383 -10.62 6.85 -13.47
C LEU A 383 -11.09 5.47 -13.91
N ILE A 384 -10.27 4.73 -14.66
CA ILE A 384 -10.58 3.36 -15.08
C ILE A 384 -10.71 2.46 -13.83
N ALA A 385 -9.78 2.53 -12.89
CA ALA A 385 -9.80 1.73 -11.68
C ALA A 385 -11.06 1.97 -10.83
N ILE A 386 -11.43 3.24 -10.59
CA ILE A 386 -12.63 3.61 -9.84
C ILE A 386 -13.90 3.18 -10.58
N THR A 387 -13.93 3.33 -11.89
CA THR A 387 -15.07 2.91 -12.72
C THR A 387 -15.30 1.42 -12.64
N ILE A 388 -14.21 0.62 -12.72
CA ILE A 388 -14.28 -0.84 -12.60
C ILE A 388 -14.78 -1.23 -11.20
N ASP A 389 -14.25 -0.65 -10.12
CA ASP A 389 -14.71 -0.93 -8.74
C ASP A 389 -16.21 -0.63 -8.59
N THR A 390 -16.66 0.51 -9.11
CA THR A 390 -18.06 0.92 -9.07
C THR A 390 -18.98 -0.06 -9.81
N ILE A 391 -18.59 -0.48 -11.02
CA ILE A 391 -19.37 -1.46 -11.83
C ILE A 391 -19.44 -2.81 -11.12
N LEU A 392 -18.31 -3.30 -10.61
CA LEU A 392 -18.25 -4.57 -9.88
C LEU A 392 -19.12 -4.53 -8.62
N ARG A 393 -19.13 -3.42 -7.90
CA ARG A 393 -20.01 -3.20 -6.75
C ARG A 393 -21.48 -3.24 -7.14
N GLN A 394 -21.88 -2.50 -8.17
CA GLN A 394 -23.26 -2.49 -8.64
C GLN A 394 -23.75 -3.89 -9.05
N ARG A 395 -22.92 -4.66 -9.74
CA ARG A 395 -23.24 -6.05 -10.11
C ARG A 395 -23.44 -6.95 -8.88
N ARG A 396 -22.59 -6.81 -7.84
CA ARG A 396 -22.72 -7.57 -6.59
C ARG A 396 -23.99 -7.22 -5.81
N MET A 397 -24.34 -5.93 -5.73
CA MET A 397 -25.60 -5.50 -5.10
C MET A 397 -26.83 -6.08 -5.81
N ARG A 398 -26.83 -6.10 -7.16
CA ARG A 398 -27.91 -6.70 -7.96
C ARG A 398 -28.00 -8.22 -7.79
N SER A 399 -26.90 -8.91 -7.50
CA SER A 399 -26.86 -10.37 -7.30
C SER A 399 -27.17 -10.80 -5.86
N GLY A 400 -27.53 -9.89 -4.95
CA GLY A 400 -27.83 -10.20 -3.55
C GLY A 400 -26.63 -10.68 -2.73
N ARG A 401 -25.40 -10.49 -3.22
CA ARG A 401 -24.13 -10.88 -2.59
C ARG A 401 -23.40 -9.67 -1.99
N ALA A 402 -24.17 -8.65 -1.59
CA ALA A 402 -23.61 -7.43 -0.99
C ALA A 402 -23.12 -7.66 0.45
#